data_1f695418dada4cb5c4c966f3f65c138a
#
_entry.id   1f695418dada4cb5c4c966f3f65c138a
#
_cell.length_a   1.000
_cell.length_b   1.000
_cell.length_c   1.000
_cell.angle_alpha   90.00
_cell.angle_beta   90.00
_cell.angle_gamma   90.00
#
_symmetry.space_group_name_H-M   'P 1'
#
loop_
_entity.id
_entity.type
_entity.pdbx_description
1 polymer ?
#
loop_
_entity_poly.entity_id
_entity_poly.type
_entity_poly.pdbx_seq_one_letter_code
_entity_poly.pdbx_strand_id
1 'polypeptide(L)'
;MARKTVISKVLDVEAQDGIIEFPQNRALYADQFTDEAPQSDEDREGFKAKSMKDVFEHYQPSKKDVALENEEGGAVFEDFDFKSIKDFEDDALIANSALMNGAKSKIDAYNSVIRQLEKNKGLRNALKDEAAKGNLKNALKARLAELEAAD
;
A
#
# COMPACT_ATOMS: atom_id res chain seq x y z
N MET A 1 -1.39 23.17 47.07
CA MET A 1 -2.17 22.99 45.84
C MET A 1 -1.23 22.53 44.75
N ALA A 2 -1.31 21.26 44.29
CA ALA A 2 -0.49 20.76 43.23
C ALA A 2 -0.90 21.43 41.90
N ARG A 3 0.06 21.99 41.17
CA ARG A 3 -0.18 22.54 39.83
C ARG A 3 -0.48 21.35 38.90
N LYS A 4 -1.73 21.21 38.47
CA LYS A 4 -2.06 20.28 37.42
C LYS A 4 -1.30 20.69 36.15
N THR A 5 -0.52 19.78 35.60
CA THR A 5 0.17 19.98 34.32
C THR A 5 -0.85 20.09 33.18
N VAL A 6 -0.47 20.71 32.07
CA VAL A 6 -1.35 20.88 30.90
C VAL A 6 -1.88 19.50 30.40
N ILE A 7 -1.06 18.48 30.51
CA ILE A 7 -1.42 17.09 30.16
C ILE A 7 -2.55 16.55 31.05
N SER A 8 -2.50 16.80 32.38
CA SER A 8 -3.59 16.38 33.28
C SER A 8 -4.89 17.12 33.05
N LYS A 9 -4.83 18.38 32.58
CA LYS A 9 -6.03 19.13 32.17
C LYS A 9 -6.68 18.60 30.90
N VAL A 10 -5.87 18.13 29.94
CA VAL A 10 -6.38 17.51 28.71
C VAL A 10 -6.99 16.14 28.99
N LEU A 11 -6.43 15.39 29.95
CA LEU A 11 -6.98 14.09 30.36
C LEU A 11 -8.23 14.18 31.28
N ASP A 12 -8.44 15.34 31.97
CA ASP A 12 -9.64 15.57 32.77
C ASP A 12 -10.86 16.00 31.95
N VAL A 13 -10.70 16.32 30.68
CA VAL A 13 -11.79 16.68 29.78
C VAL A 13 -12.29 15.42 29.09
N GLU A 14 -13.32 14.82 29.64
CA GLU A 14 -14.18 13.80 29.00
C GLU A 14 -13.46 12.58 28.43
N ALA A 15 -12.51 12.02 29.18
CA ALA A 15 -11.79 10.80 28.80
C ALA A 15 -12.69 9.54 28.75
N GLN A 16 -13.97 9.67 29.11
CA GLN A 16 -14.89 8.52 29.08
C GLN A 16 -15.50 8.26 27.70
N ASP A 17 -15.57 9.26 26.83
CA ASP A 17 -16.18 9.10 25.50
C ASP A 17 -15.15 8.91 24.36
N GLY A 18 -13.85 8.94 24.66
CA GLY A 18 -12.78 8.95 23.67
C GLY A 18 -11.97 7.66 23.54
N ILE A 19 -12.28 6.60 24.28
CA ILE A 19 -11.62 5.32 24.10
C ILE A 19 -12.29 4.60 22.93
N ILE A 20 -11.85 4.91 21.71
CA ILE A 20 -12.18 4.10 20.55
C ILE A 20 -11.31 2.85 20.64
N GLU A 21 -11.93 1.69 20.83
CA GLU A 21 -11.23 0.42 20.72
C GLU A 21 -10.66 0.29 19.30
N PHE A 22 -9.34 0.19 19.19
CA PHE A 22 -8.71 -0.12 17.92
C PHE A 22 -9.18 -1.51 17.47
N PRO A 23 -9.76 -1.64 16.26
CA PRO A 23 -10.10 -2.95 15.72
C PRO A 23 -8.87 -3.86 15.75
N GLN A 24 -9.05 -5.12 16.14
CA GLN A 24 -7.96 -6.08 16.40
C GLN A 24 -7.00 -6.29 15.21
N ASN A 25 -7.38 -5.87 13.99
CA ASN A 25 -6.60 -6.04 12.77
C ASN A 25 -6.00 -4.73 12.24
N ARG A 26 -5.84 -3.69 13.07
CA ARG A 26 -5.21 -2.44 12.68
C ARG A 26 -3.97 -2.19 13.52
N ALA A 27 -2.88 -1.82 12.85
CA ALA A 27 -1.67 -1.31 13.48
C ALA A 27 -1.66 0.22 13.43
N LEU A 28 -1.26 0.87 14.53
CA LEU A 28 -0.91 2.28 14.51
C LEU A 28 0.54 2.39 14.06
N TYR A 29 0.77 3.03 12.93
CA TYR A 29 2.10 3.41 12.49
C TYR A 29 2.28 4.91 12.75
N ALA A 30 3.32 5.29 13.48
CA ALA A 30 3.67 6.66 13.74
C ALA A 30 5.11 6.89 13.30
N ASP A 31 5.30 7.81 12.35
CA ASP A 31 6.61 8.14 11.81
C ASP A 31 6.66 9.63 11.43
N GLN A 32 7.84 10.13 11.14
CA GLN A 32 8.03 11.47 10.59
C GLN A 32 7.94 11.39 9.07
N PHE A 33 7.00 12.13 8.49
CA PHE A 33 6.77 12.19 7.04
C PHE A 33 7.23 13.52 6.42
N THR A 34 8.02 14.30 7.13
CA THR A 34 8.60 15.57 6.63
C THR A 34 10.11 15.49 6.71
N ASP A 35 10.79 15.89 5.64
CA ASP A 35 12.25 15.83 5.55
C ASP A 35 12.94 16.92 6.39
N GLU A 36 12.24 18.01 6.73
CA GLU A 36 12.80 19.14 7.45
C GLU A 36 12.34 19.17 8.90
N ALA A 37 13.31 19.00 9.80
CA ALA A 37 13.08 19.35 11.21
C ALA A 37 13.20 20.86 11.38
N PRO A 38 12.34 21.51 12.21
CA PRO A 38 12.49 22.94 12.51
C PRO A 38 13.86 23.21 13.16
N GLN A 39 14.57 24.21 12.66
CA GLN A 39 15.93 24.53 13.12
C GLN A 39 15.97 24.99 14.57
N SER A 40 14.89 25.57 15.07
CA SER A 40 14.74 25.96 16.47
C SER A 40 13.28 25.88 16.92
N ASP A 41 13.06 25.88 18.25
CA ASP A 41 11.70 25.95 18.82
C ASP A 41 10.99 27.29 18.51
N GLU A 42 11.75 28.33 18.18
CA GLU A 42 11.25 29.64 17.83
C GLU A 42 10.73 29.71 16.38
N ASP A 43 11.22 28.84 15.51
CA ASP A 43 10.81 28.73 14.11
C ASP A 43 9.52 27.92 13.93
N ARG A 44 8.93 27.45 15.01
CA ARG A 44 7.63 26.74 14.98
C ARG A 44 6.48 27.72 14.86
N GLU A 45 6.39 28.42 13.75
CA GLU A 45 5.17 29.15 13.43
C GLU A 45 4.04 28.16 13.16
N GLY A 46 2.98 28.26 13.99
CA GLY A 46 1.82 27.40 13.84
C GLY A 46 1.11 27.69 12.52
N PHE A 47 1.12 26.72 11.59
CA PHE A 47 0.35 26.80 10.36
C PHE A 47 -1.14 26.65 10.65
N LYS A 48 -1.96 27.63 10.25
CA LYS A 48 -3.41 27.59 10.40
C LYS A 48 -4.04 26.98 9.14
N ALA A 49 -4.14 25.65 9.13
CA ALA A 49 -4.85 24.96 8.07
C ALA A 49 -6.35 25.22 8.14
N LYS A 50 -6.99 25.45 7.00
CA LYS A 50 -8.46 25.52 6.86
C LYS A 50 -9.04 24.19 6.41
N SER A 51 -8.23 23.35 5.77
CA SER A 51 -8.61 22.04 5.26
C SER A 51 -7.42 21.07 5.35
N MET A 52 -7.72 19.78 5.29
CA MET A 52 -6.67 18.74 5.18
C MET A 52 -5.81 18.92 3.92
N LYS A 53 -6.39 19.42 2.85
CA LYS A 53 -5.65 19.70 1.62
C LYS A 53 -4.55 20.73 1.85
N ASP A 54 -4.83 21.80 2.59
CA ASP A 54 -3.84 22.84 2.93
C ASP A 54 -2.68 22.23 3.75
N VAL A 55 -2.98 21.26 4.62
CA VAL A 55 -1.95 20.54 5.40
C VAL A 55 -1.01 19.76 4.46
N PHE A 56 -1.57 18.99 3.53
CA PHE A 56 -0.78 18.21 2.59
C PHE A 56 0.02 19.09 1.61
N GLU A 57 -0.55 20.20 1.16
CA GLU A 57 0.14 21.17 0.31
C GLU A 57 1.30 21.87 1.04
N HIS A 58 1.13 22.14 2.33
CA HIS A 58 2.14 22.84 3.14
C HIS A 58 3.29 21.91 3.56
N TYR A 59 2.96 20.72 4.09
CA TYR A 59 3.96 19.81 4.65
C TYR A 59 4.53 18.82 3.62
N GLN A 60 3.85 18.62 2.51
CA GLN A 60 4.25 17.69 1.44
C GLN A 60 4.79 16.35 1.97
N PRO A 61 3.98 15.63 2.77
CA PRO A 61 4.46 14.44 3.45
C PRO A 61 4.96 13.40 2.45
N SER A 62 6.14 12.88 2.69
CA SER A 62 6.77 11.84 1.89
C SER A 62 7.53 10.87 2.77
N LYS A 63 7.76 9.67 2.28
CA LYS A 63 8.64 8.69 2.90
C LYS A 63 9.57 8.14 1.83
N LYS A 64 10.86 8.40 2.01
CA LYS A 64 11.90 7.99 1.06
C LYS A 64 12.59 6.71 1.52
N ASP A 65 13.17 6.02 0.56
CA ASP A 65 13.99 4.83 0.79
C ASP A 65 13.26 3.74 1.60
N VAL A 66 11.97 3.53 1.35
CA VAL A 66 11.21 2.45 1.99
C VAL A 66 11.69 1.12 1.44
N ALA A 67 12.29 0.31 2.29
CA ALA A 67 12.79 -1.01 1.92
C ALA A 67 11.62 -2.00 1.81
N LEU A 68 11.39 -2.51 0.61
CA LEU A 68 10.42 -3.55 0.30
C LEU A 68 11.16 -4.82 -0.08
N GLU A 69 10.72 -5.97 0.42
CA GLU A 69 11.30 -7.26 0.06
C GLU A 69 10.69 -7.77 -1.25
N ASN A 70 11.55 -8.11 -2.21
CA ASN A 70 11.12 -8.72 -3.47
C ASN A 70 10.97 -10.25 -3.35
N GLU A 71 10.46 -10.91 -4.40
CA GLU A 71 10.24 -12.35 -4.43
C GLU A 71 11.54 -13.18 -4.27
N GLU A 72 12.69 -12.59 -4.51
CA GLU A 72 14.01 -13.23 -4.42
C GLU A 72 14.68 -13.00 -3.05
N GLY A 73 14.00 -12.30 -2.13
CA GLY A 73 14.53 -11.94 -0.81
C GLY A 73 15.50 -10.76 -0.82
N GLY A 74 15.56 -10.02 -1.94
CA GLY A 74 16.32 -8.77 -2.05
C GLY A 74 15.49 -7.57 -1.61
N ALA A 75 16.15 -6.51 -1.12
CA ALA A 75 15.49 -5.24 -0.82
C ALA A 75 15.41 -4.37 -2.07
N VAL A 76 14.23 -3.83 -2.34
CA VAL A 76 13.97 -2.78 -3.33
C VAL A 76 13.56 -1.54 -2.56
N PHE A 77 14.13 -0.39 -2.89
CA PHE A 77 13.83 0.87 -2.22
C PHE A 77 12.90 1.69 -3.11
N GLU A 78 11.79 2.15 -2.53
CA GLU A 78 10.81 2.97 -3.22
C GLU A 78 10.43 4.20 -2.38
N ASP A 79 10.10 5.29 -3.06
CA ASP A 79 9.67 6.54 -2.45
C ASP A 79 8.15 6.67 -2.53
N PHE A 80 7.54 7.13 -1.44
CA PHE A 80 6.11 7.37 -1.35
C PHE A 80 5.83 8.84 -1.05
N ASP A 81 5.07 9.50 -1.93
CA ASP A 81 4.59 10.86 -1.76
C ASP A 81 3.09 10.83 -1.45
N PHE A 82 2.69 11.59 -0.43
CA PHE A 82 1.31 11.64 0.03
C PHE A 82 0.71 13.03 -0.22
N LYS A 83 -0.28 13.11 -1.09
CA LYS A 83 -0.98 14.36 -1.46
C LYS A 83 -2.35 14.49 -0.78
N SER A 84 -2.86 13.39 -0.26
CA SER A 84 -4.15 13.32 0.42
C SER A 84 -4.19 12.15 1.42
N ILE A 85 -5.20 12.17 2.31
CA ILE A 85 -5.43 11.05 3.23
C ILE A 85 -5.66 9.74 2.47
N LYS A 86 -6.25 9.80 1.28
CA LYS A 86 -6.53 8.60 0.47
C LYS A 86 -5.27 7.89 0.00
N ASP A 87 -4.14 8.59 -0.09
CA ASP A 87 -2.89 8.01 -0.52
C ASP A 87 -2.29 7.05 0.53
N PHE A 88 -2.83 7.06 1.75
CA PHE A 88 -2.52 6.08 2.81
C PHE A 88 -3.42 4.83 2.77
N GLU A 89 -4.41 4.78 1.87
CA GLU A 89 -5.23 3.58 1.68
C GLU A 89 -4.43 2.50 0.94
N ASP A 90 -4.72 1.23 1.24
CA ASP A 90 -4.00 0.08 0.69
C ASP A 90 -3.95 0.10 -0.86
N ASP A 91 -5.07 0.42 -1.51
CA ASP A 91 -5.15 0.46 -2.97
C ASP A 91 -4.26 1.57 -3.57
N ALA A 92 -4.17 2.72 -2.91
CA ALA A 92 -3.32 3.82 -3.35
C ALA A 92 -1.82 3.51 -3.13
N LEU A 93 -1.47 2.90 -2.00
CA LEU A 93 -0.11 2.46 -1.72
C LEU A 93 0.35 1.42 -2.75
N ILE A 94 -0.51 0.44 -3.06
CA ILE A 94 -0.23 -0.58 -4.09
C ILE A 94 -0.05 0.08 -5.47
N ALA A 95 -0.90 1.04 -5.82
CA ALA A 95 -0.82 1.73 -7.11
C ALA A 95 0.45 2.57 -7.26
N ASN A 96 0.94 3.15 -6.16
CA ASN A 96 2.13 4.00 -6.14
C ASN A 96 3.45 3.21 -6.06
N SER A 97 3.41 1.92 -5.69
CA SER A 97 4.57 1.03 -5.63
C SER A 97 4.65 0.15 -6.87
N ALA A 98 5.77 0.20 -7.58
CA ALA A 98 5.99 -0.65 -8.75
C ALA A 98 6.05 -2.14 -8.34
N LEU A 99 6.69 -2.45 -7.22
CA LEU A 99 6.80 -3.80 -6.69
C LEU A 99 5.44 -4.37 -6.28
N MET A 100 4.67 -3.61 -5.47
CA MET A 100 3.36 -4.06 -5.00
C MET A 100 2.35 -4.17 -6.14
N ASN A 101 2.36 -3.24 -7.08
CA ASN A 101 1.50 -3.28 -8.27
C ASN A 101 1.81 -4.50 -9.15
N GLY A 102 3.10 -4.81 -9.34
CA GLY A 102 3.53 -6.03 -10.03
C GLY A 102 3.04 -7.30 -9.33
N ALA A 103 3.17 -7.37 -8.00
CA ALA A 103 2.66 -8.49 -7.20
C ALA A 103 1.13 -8.60 -7.28
N LYS A 104 0.42 -7.49 -7.16
CA LYS A 104 -1.04 -7.44 -7.31
C LYS A 104 -1.50 -7.93 -8.67
N SER A 105 -0.85 -7.49 -9.74
CA SER A 105 -1.14 -7.93 -11.11
C SER A 105 -0.95 -9.44 -11.28
N LYS A 106 0.09 -10.03 -10.68
CA LYS A 106 0.30 -11.48 -10.67
C LYS A 106 -0.83 -12.20 -9.91
N ILE A 107 -1.21 -11.70 -8.73
CA ILE A 107 -2.31 -12.27 -7.94
C ILE A 107 -3.61 -12.26 -8.75
N ASP A 108 -3.93 -11.13 -9.41
CA ASP A 108 -5.15 -11.00 -10.20
C ASP A 108 -5.13 -11.93 -11.42
N ALA A 109 -3.97 -12.10 -12.07
CA ALA A 109 -3.80 -13.05 -13.15
C ALA A 109 -4.02 -14.49 -12.67
N TYR A 110 -3.43 -14.89 -11.54
CA TYR A 110 -3.66 -16.22 -10.95
C TYR A 110 -5.12 -16.45 -10.58
N ASN A 111 -5.76 -15.48 -9.93
CA ASN A 111 -7.17 -15.54 -9.59
C ASN A 111 -8.06 -15.67 -10.85
N SER A 112 -7.68 -15.02 -11.94
CA SER A 112 -8.38 -15.14 -13.22
C SER A 112 -8.27 -16.57 -13.78
N VAL A 113 -7.07 -17.17 -13.74
CA VAL A 113 -6.84 -18.57 -14.16
C VAL A 113 -7.63 -19.53 -13.29
N ILE A 114 -7.61 -19.35 -11.96
CA ILE A 114 -8.36 -20.19 -11.01
C ILE A 114 -9.86 -20.14 -11.37
N ARG A 115 -10.43 -18.95 -11.55
CA ARG A 115 -11.84 -18.78 -11.93
C ARG A 115 -12.18 -19.45 -13.28
N GLN A 116 -11.26 -19.40 -14.24
CA GLN A 116 -11.45 -20.10 -15.51
C GLN A 116 -11.41 -21.62 -15.34
N LEU A 117 -10.51 -22.14 -14.52
CA LEU A 117 -10.42 -23.56 -14.21
C LEU A 117 -11.67 -24.05 -13.46
N GLU A 118 -12.22 -23.26 -12.57
CA GLU A 118 -13.47 -23.59 -11.87
C GLU A 118 -14.67 -23.69 -12.81
N LYS A 119 -14.77 -22.75 -13.76
CA LYS A 119 -15.90 -22.66 -14.70
C LYS A 119 -15.78 -23.58 -15.89
N ASN A 120 -14.57 -23.86 -16.36
CA ASN A 120 -14.32 -24.60 -17.59
C ASN A 120 -13.91 -26.05 -17.33
N LYS A 121 -14.91 -26.95 -17.36
CA LYS A 121 -14.67 -28.39 -17.19
C LYS A 121 -13.76 -28.98 -18.28
N GLY A 122 -13.85 -28.47 -19.52
CA GLY A 122 -12.98 -28.90 -20.63
C GLY A 122 -11.52 -28.56 -20.36
N LEU A 123 -11.23 -27.35 -19.92
CA LEU A 123 -9.89 -26.92 -19.57
C LEU A 123 -9.32 -27.75 -18.40
N ARG A 124 -10.12 -28.01 -17.36
CA ARG A 124 -9.70 -28.88 -16.25
C ARG A 124 -9.37 -30.30 -16.70
N ASN A 125 -10.17 -30.85 -17.61
CA ASN A 125 -9.92 -32.17 -18.14
C ASN A 125 -8.66 -32.22 -19.02
N ALA A 126 -8.44 -31.21 -19.85
CA ALA A 126 -7.23 -31.08 -20.67
C ALA A 126 -5.97 -30.97 -19.80
N LEU A 127 -6.04 -30.31 -18.65
CA LEU A 127 -4.90 -30.20 -17.72
C LEU A 127 -4.62 -31.46 -16.90
N LYS A 128 -5.56 -32.42 -16.85
CA LYS A 128 -5.37 -33.72 -16.21
C LYS A 128 -4.65 -34.71 -17.12
N ASP A 129 -4.76 -34.53 -18.41
CA ASP A 129 -4.06 -35.35 -19.42
C ASP A 129 -2.71 -34.70 -19.73
N GLU A 130 -1.62 -35.45 -19.50
CA GLU A 130 -0.25 -34.95 -19.66
C GLU A 130 0.05 -34.55 -21.12
N ALA A 131 -0.48 -35.29 -22.09
CA ALA A 131 -0.33 -34.97 -23.51
C ALA A 131 -1.09 -33.67 -23.90
N ALA A 132 -2.34 -33.53 -23.43
CA ALA A 132 -3.14 -32.33 -23.66
C ALA A 132 -2.55 -31.09 -22.96
N LYS A 133 -2.02 -31.26 -21.75
CA LYS A 133 -1.30 -30.22 -21.01
C LYS A 133 -0.04 -29.75 -21.75
N GLY A 134 0.74 -30.70 -22.31
CA GLY A 134 1.91 -30.39 -23.14
C GLY A 134 1.54 -29.57 -24.38
N ASN A 135 0.50 -29.98 -25.09
CA ASN A 135 0.00 -29.29 -26.28
C ASN A 135 -0.52 -27.86 -25.92
N LEU A 136 -1.27 -27.72 -24.83
CA LEU A 136 -1.75 -26.43 -24.35
C LEU A 136 -0.57 -25.50 -23.99
N LYS A 137 0.43 -26.00 -23.27
CA LYS A 137 1.64 -25.27 -22.94
C LYS A 137 2.37 -24.73 -24.18
N ASN A 138 2.52 -25.59 -25.20
CA ASN A 138 3.18 -25.22 -26.46
C ASN A 138 2.37 -24.16 -27.23
N ALA A 139 1.05 -24.30 -27.28
CA ALA A 139 0.17 -23.33 -27.92
C ALA A 139 0.23 -21.98 -27.22
N LEU A 140 0.23 -21.94 -25.87
CA LEU A 140 0.38 -20.70 -25.11
C LEU A 140 1.73 -20.03 -25.33
N LYS A 141 2.83 -20.81 -25.39
CA LYS A 141 4.16 -20.27 -25.69
C LYS A 141 4.24 -19.68 -27.11
N ALA A 142 3.64 -20.36 -28.11
CA ALA A 142 3.59 -19.84 -29.48
C ALA A 142 2.83 -18.52 -29.54
N ARG A 143 1.69 -18.40 -28.83
CA ARG A 143 0.92 -17.17 -28.77
C ARG A 143 1.65 -16.03 -28.05
N LEU A 144 2.39 -16.36 -26.98
CA LEU A 144 3.22 -15.36 -26.30
C LEU A 144 4.30 -14.81 -27.24
N ALA A 145 5.00 -15.68 -27.95
CA ALA A 145 6.01 -15.29 -28.92
C ALA A 145 5.44 -14.45 -30.09
N GLU A 146 4.21 -14.76 -30.55
CA GLU A 146 3.52 -13.95 -31.56
C GLU A 146 3.20 -12.54 -31.03
N LEU A 147 2.80 -12.41 -29.76
CA LEU A 147 2.52 -11.10 -29.15
C LEU A 147 3.79 -10.30 -28.94
N GLU A 148 4.86 -10.91 -28.44
CA GLU A 148 6.17 -10.27 -28.25
C GLU A 148 6.81 -9.83 -29.58
N ALA A 149 6.47 -10.48 -30.69
CA ALA A 149 6.94 -10.09 -32.03
C ALA A 149 6.09 -8.98 -32.68
N ALA A 150 4.93 -8.66 -32.12
CA ALA A 150 3.99 -7.67 -32.64
C ALA A 150 4.17 -6.28 -31.98
N ASP A 151 4.90 -6.20 -30.86
CA ASP A 151 5.30 -4.98 -30.17
C ASP A 151 6.68 -4.48 -30.67
#